data_8d147bdaae5127532e200299ea537d9a
#
_entry.id   8d147bdaae5127532e200299ea537d9a
#
_cell.length_a   1.000
_cell.length_b   1.000
_cell.length_c   1.000
_cell.angle_alpha   90.00
_cell.angle_beta   90.00
_cell.angle_gamma   90.00
#
_symmetry.space_group_name_H-M   'P 1'
#
loop_
_entity.id
_entity.type
_entity.pdbx_description
1 polymer ?
#
loop_
_entity_poly.entity_id
_entity_poly.type
_entity_poly.pdbx_seq_one_letter_code
_entity_poly.pdbx_strand_id
1 'polypeptide(L)'
;MKRSFDPAVLEMMDRPQPVSAELERDLEHIRQLNRWFGSYRLVLHFVRRWITPDARMRIIDLATGSGDIPRLIVDYARKIGAEIEVRALDQQSATLEIARTLSASYPEISYFEANVLEFQPADCYDIVLCSLVLHHFSDEDAVTVLRCCSELSRKFVLVADLRRGFLATAGVHLLTALIFHEPMTRYDARLSAARAFSFKELDKLARQAGWQNFGHKKFRFARQAIWLEWD
;
A
#
# COMPACT_ATOMS: atom_id res chain seq x y z
N MET A 1 -6.49 4.83 22.20
CA MET A 1 -5.98 3.45 22.11
C MET A 1 -4.52 3.54 21.64
N LYS A 2 -3.59 2.93 22.38
CA LYS A 2 -2.16 2.92 22.04
C LYS A 2 -1.92 1.96 20.87
N ARG A 3 -0.93 2.25 20.03
CA ARG A 3 -0.46 1.36 18.96
C ARG A 3 0.13 0.10 19.59
N SER A 4 -0.26 -1.07 19.09
CA SER A 4 0.33 -2.34 19.48
C SER A 4 1.24 -2.80 18.35
N PHE A 5 2.53 -2.58 18.51
CA PHE A 5 3.56 -3.00 17.55
C PHE A 5 4.63 -3.81 18.27
N ASP A 6 4.88 -5.00 17.75
CA ASP A 6 5.98 -5.89 18.13
C ASP A 6 6.64 -6.37 16.85
N PRO A 7 7.92 -6.06 16.60
CA PRO A 7 8.62 -6.47 15.40
C PRO A 7 8.84 -8.00 15.30
N ALA A 8 8.79 -8.71 16.42
CA ALA A 8 8.93 -10.17 16.45
C ALA A 8 7.65 -10.91 16.01
N VAL A 9 6.50 -10.22 16.01
CA VAL A 9 5.21 -10.78 15.60
C VAL A 9 4.97 -10.40 14.13
N LEU A 10 5.17 -11.30 13.18
CA LEU A 10 4.90 -11.06 11.76
C LEU A 10 3.46 -11.42 11.39
N GLU A 11 2.90 -10.70 10.43
CA GLU A 11 1.71 -11.17 9.72
C GLU A 11 2.03 -12.50 9.02
N MET A 12 1.04 -13.37 8.89
CA MET A 12 1.30 -14.69 8.32
C MET A 12 1.74 -14.58 6.85
N MET A 13 1.18 -13.63 6.11
CA MET A 13 1.56 -13.36 4.73
C MET A 13 3.00 -12.84 4.58
N ASP A 14 3.56 -12.19 5.61
CA ASP A 14 4.92 -11.64 5.60
C ASP A 14 5.99 -12.68 5.96
N ARG A 15 5.59 -13.87 6.37
CA ARG A 15 6.53 -14.94 6.67
C ARG A 15 7.06 -15.54 5.39
N PRO A 16 8.37 -15.86 5.31
CA PRO A 16 8.91 -16.60 4.18
C PRO A 16 8.15 -17.90 3.95
N GLN A 17 7.55 -18.05 2.78
CA GLN A 17 6.75 -19.22 2.43
C GLN A 17 6.75 -19.41 0.90
N PRO A 18 6.56 -20.65 0.42
CA PRO A 18 6.41 -20.91 -1.01
C PRO A 18 5.03 -20.42 -1.50
N VAL A 19 4.88 -20.32 -2.81
CA VAL A 19 3.56 -20.15 -3.44
C VAL A 19 2.68 -21.34 -3.03
N SER A 20 1.51 -21.04 -2.52
CA SER A 20 0.55 -22.02 -2.05
C SER A 20 -0.89 -21.54 -2.31
N ALA A 21 -1.83 -22.51 -2.41
CA ALA A 21 -3.23 -22.17 -2.52
C ALA A 21 -3.78 -21.38 -1.31
N GLU A 22 -3.14 -21.48 -0.15
CA GLU A 22 -3.48 -20.71 1.04
C GLU A 22 -3.07 -19.25 0.87
N LEU A 23 -1.83 -18.98 0.43
CA LEU A 23 -1.33 -17.64 0.14
C LEU A 23 -2.14 -16.98 -0.98
N GLU A 24 -2.46 -17.71 -2.05
CA GLU A 24 -3.30 -17.19 -3.15
C GLU A 24 -4.69 -16.77 -2.67
N ARG A 25 -5.33 -17.59 -1.83
CA ARG A 25 -6.63 -17.25 -1.23
C ARG A 25 -6.56 -16.06 -0.31
N ASP A 26 -5.52 -15.97 0.52
CA ASP A 26 -5.35 -14.81 1.41
C ASP A 26 -5.17 -13.51 0.63
N LEU A 27 -4.31 -13.50 -0.38
CA LEU A 27 -4.14 -12.37 -1.28
C LEU A 27 -5.45 -12.01 -2.02
N GLU A 28 -6.27 -13.00 -2.39
CA GLU A 28 -7.61 -12.76 -2.97
C GLU A 28 -8.54 -12.07 -1.96
N HIS A 29 -8.57 -12.52 -0.71
CA HIS A 29 -9.35 -11.90 0.35
C HIS A 29 -8.89 -10.46 0.63
N ILE A 30 -7.58 -10.21 0.62
CA ILE A 30 -7.03 -8.85 0.76
C ILE A 30 -7.50 -7.96 -0.39
N ARG A 31 -7.46 -8.43 -1.65
CA ARG A 31 -8.01 -7.69 -2.80
C ARG A 31 -9.49 -7.37 -2.65
N GLN A 32 -10.29 -8.32 -2.17
CA GLN A 32 -11.72 -8.11 -1.88
C GLN A 32 -11.92 -7.05 -0.80
N LEU A 33 -11.15 -7.12 0.30
CA LEU A 33 -11.15 -6.12 1.36
C LEU A 33 -10.79 -4.73 0.84
N ASN A 34 -9.74 -4.62 0.00
CA ASN A 34 -9.33 -3.38 -0.64
C ASN A 34 -10.44 -2.78 -1.51
N ARG A 35 -11.14 -3.62 -2.25
CA ARG A 35 -12.27 -3.22 -3.08
C ARG A 35 -13.48 -2.75 -2.26
N TRP A 36 -13.88 -3.51 -1.24
CA TRP A 36 -15.09 -3.22 -0.44
C TRP A 36 -14.89 -2.08 0.54
N PHE A 37 -13.72 -2.01 1.17
CA PHE A 37 -13.41 -1.00 2.20
C PHE A 37 -12.69 0.23 1.66
N GLY A 38 -12.79 0.47 0.36
CA GLY A 38 -12.51 1.76 -0.26
C GLY A 38 -11.05 2.09 -0.50
N SER A 39 -10.10 1.15 -0.34
CA SER A 39 -8.68 1.38 -0.66
C SER A 39 -8.51 1.76 -2.14
N TYR A 40 -9.15 1.02 -3.06
CA TYR A 40 -9.11 1.34 -4.49
C TYR A 40 -9.71 2.72 -4.80
N ARG A 41 -10.83 3.08 -4.15
CA ARG A 41 -11.44 4.40 -4.34
C ARG A 41 -10.56 5.52 -3.81
N LEU A 42 -9.82 5.27 -2.72
CA LEU A 42 -8.87 6.22 -2.17
C LEU A 42 -7.73 6.45 -3.15
N VAL A 43 -7.07 5.40 -3.65
CA VAL A 43 -5.98 5.52 -4.63
C VAL A 43 -6.47 6.21 -5.90
N LEU A 44 -7.60 5.79 -6.47
CA LEU A 44 -8.18 6.41 -7.67
C LEU A 44 -8.59 7.88 -7.46
N HIS A 45 -8.89 8.31 -6.23
CA HIS A 45 -9.17 9.71 -5.94
C HIS A 45 -7.96 10.61 -6.26
N PHE A 46 -6.75 10.15 -5.98
CA PHE A 46 -5.52 10.86 -6.28
C PHE A 46 -5.06 10.64 -7.72
N VAL A 47 -5.03 9.39 -8.17
CA VAL A 47 -4.60 9.02 -9.51
C VAL A 47 -5.37 9.79 -10.60
N ARG A 48 -6.68 9.98 -10.43
CA ARG A 48 -7.53 10.75 -11.36
C ARG A 48 -7.22 12.24 -11.41
N ARG A 49 -6.58 12.78 -10.39
CA ARG A 49 -6.13 14.18 -10.38
C ARG A 49 -4.75 14.32 -10.99
N TRP A 50 -3.90 13.30 -10.86
CA TRP A 50 -2.50 13.36 -11.23
C TRP A 50 -2.22 12.85 -12.63
N ILE A 51 -2.96 11.85 -13.10
CA ILE A 51 -2.81 11.27 -14.43
C ILE A 51 -3.91 11.84 -15.33
N THR A 52 -3.52 12.70 -16.25
CA THR A 52 -4.39 13.31 -17.27
C THR A 52 -4.33 12.50 -18.58
N PRO A 53 -5.31 12.67 -19.49
CA PRO A 53 -5.21 12.14 -20.85
C PRO A 53 -3.88 12.53 -21.51
N ASP A 54 -3.33 11.64 -22.33
CA ASP A 54 -2.06 11.80 -23.05
C ASP A 54 -0.82 12.01 -22.16
N ALA A 55 -0.95 11.89 -20.83
CA ALA A 55 0.20 11.94 -19.93
C ALA A 55 1.12 10.74 -20.14
N ARG A 56 2.43 10.97 -19.96
CA ARG A 56 3.44 9.92 -19.84
C ARG A 56 4.01 9.95 -18.43
N MET A 57 3.83 8.85 -17.68
CA MET A 57 4.20 8.81 -16.28
C MET A 57 4.96 7.54 -15.93
N ARG A 58 6.03 7.70 -15.14
CA ARG A 58 6.73 6.61 -14.47
C ARG A 58 6.27 6.52 -13.03
N ILE A 59 5.76 5.38 -12.65
CA ILE A 59 5.16 5.13 -11.33
C ILE A 59 5.94 4.03 -10.61
N ILE A 60 6.13 4.18 -9.30
CA ILE A 60 6.61 3.07 -8.47
C ILE A 60 5.61 2.79 -7.35
N ASP A 61 5.33 1.51 -7.13
CA ASP A 61 4.50 1.01 -6.03
C ASP A 61 5.37 0.20 -5.06
N LEU A 62 5.52 0.73 -3.85
CA LEU A 62 6.38 0.18 -2.80
C LEU A 62 5.57 -0.81 -1.95
N ALA A 63 6.09 -2.05 -1.82
CA ALA A 63 5.42 -3.18 -1.18
C ALA A 63 4.06 -3.47 -1.82
N THR A 64 4.13 -3.86 -3.08
CA THR A 64 2.98 -3.97 -4.00
C THR A 64 2.03 -5.14 -3.69
N GLY A 65 2.47 -6.10 -2.89
CA GLY A 65 1.71 -7.32 -2.63
C GLY A 65 1.36 -8.05 -3.93
N SER A 66 0.10 -8.38 -4.12
CA SER A 66 -0.37 -9.07 -5.34
C SER A 66 -0.47 -8.19 -6.59
N GLY A 67 -0.02 -6.92 -6.54
CA GLY A 67 -0.05 -6.00 -7.68
C GLY A 67 -1.43 -5.48 -8.06
N ASP A 68 -2.39 -5.50 -7.16
CA ASP A 68 -3.76 -5.05 -7.40
C ASP A 68 -3.85 -3.53 -7.65
N ILE A 69 -3.06 -2.73 -6.92
CA ILE A 69 -2.99 -1.27 -7.13
C ILE A 69 -2.34 -0.92 -8.48
N PRO A 70 -1.18 -1.48 -8.88
CA PRO A 70 -0.64 -1.32 -10.22
C PRO A 70 -1.66 -1.61 -11.33
N ARG A 71 -2.32 -2.77 -11.30
CA ARG A 71 -3.34 -3.11 -12.31
C ARG A 71 -4.49 -2.13 -12.34
N LEU A 72 -4.98 -1.70 -11.18
CA LEU A 72 -6.04 -0.69 -11.07
C LEU A 72 -5.65 0.64 -11.75
N ILE A 73 -4.40 1.04 -11.62
CA ILE A 73 -3.89 2.30 -12.20
C ILE A 73 -3.71 2.15 -13.70
N VAL A 74 -3.18 1.02 -14.16
CA VAL A 74 -3.05 0.72 -15.61
C VAL A 74 -4.43 0.69 -16.27
N ASP A 75 -5.42 0.03 -15.67
CA ASP A 75 -6.80 0.04 -16.21
C ASP A 75 -7.36 1.45 -16.34
N TYR A 76 -7.10 2.31 -15.36
CA TYR A 76 -7.49 3.71 -15.45
C TYR A 76 -6.74 4.46 -16.55
N ALA A 77 -5.42 4.31 -16.64
CA ALA A 77 -4.58 4.96 -17.65
C ALA A 77 -5.00 4.56 -19.07
N ARG A 78 -5.19 3.26 -19.33
CA ARG A 78 -5.71 2.74 -20.60
C ARG A 78 -7.06 3.37 -20.97
N LYS A 79 -7.96 3.51 -19.99
CA LYS A 79 -9.29 4.10 -20.21
C LYS A 79 -9.25 5.56 -20.67
N ILE A 80 -8.26 6.32 -20.24
CA ILE A 80 -8.14 7.76 -20.55
C ILE A 80 -7.09 8.06 -21.63
N GLY A 81 -6.42 7.04 -22.17
CA GLY A 81 -5.38 7.21 -23.20
C GLY A 81 -4.03 7.68 -22.67
N ALA A 82 -3.76 7.55 -21.37
CA ALA A 82 -2.45 7.88 -20.79
C ALA A 82 -1.46 6.72 -20.97
N GLU A 83 -0.18 7.04 -21.20
CA GLU A 83 0.91 6.08 -21.25
C GLU A 83 1.60 6.02 -19.88
N ILE A 84 1.64 4.86 -19.24
CA ILE A 84 2.30 4.70 -17.95
C ILE A 84 3.24 3.50 -17.95
N GLU A 85 4.30 3.62 -17.17
CA GLU A 85 5.20 2.53 -16.82
C GLU A 85 5.16 2.38 -15.30
N VAL A 86 4.87 1.19 -14.79
CA VAL A 86 4.79 0.91 -13.36
C VAL A 86 5.87 -0.07 -12.96
N ARG A 87 6.72 0.35 -12.03
CA ARG A 87 7.62 -0.55 -11.30
C ARG A 87 7.00 -0.90 -9.96
N ALA A 88 6.87 -2.19 -9.68
CA ALA A 88 6.22 -2.69 -8.49
C ALA A 88 7.22 -3.56 -7.70
N LEU A 89 7.50 -3.18 -6.47
CA LEU A 89 8.43 -3.93 -5.63
C LEU A 89 7.73 -4.57 -4.43
N ASP A 90 8.21 -5.73 -4.07
CA ASP A 90 7.87 -6.39 -2.81
C ASP A 90 9.08 -7.21 -2.32
N GLN A 91 9.15 -7.48 -1.03
CA GLN A 91 10.21 -8.32 -0.46
C GLN A 91 9.90 -9.82 -0.52
N GLN A 92 8.63 -10.20 -0.79
CA GLN A 92 8.18 -11.59 -0.78
C GLN A 92 8.15 -12.14 -2.21
N SER A 93 9.13 -13.00 -2.54
CA SER A 93 9.24 -13.62 -3.87
C SER A 93 7.99 -14.41 -4.28
N ALA A 94 7.38 -15.17 -3.35
CA ALA A 94 6.16 -15.93 -3.60
C ALA A 94 4.97 -15.02 -3.95
N THR A 95 4.83 -13.90 -3.25
CA THR A 95 3.80 -12.90 -3.53
C THR A 95 4.01 -12.26 -4.91
N LEU A 96 5.27 -11.96 -5.27
CA LEU A 96 5.60 -11.43 -6.60
C LEU A 96 5.35 -12.44 -7.73
N GLU A 97 5.54 -13.73 -7.51
CA GLU A 97 5.22 -14.77 -8.49
C GLU A 97 3.71 -14.78 -8.78
N ILE A 98 2.89 -14.73 -7.74
CA ILE A 98 1.43 -14.59 -7.87
C ILE A 98 1.07 -13.27 -8.59
N ALA A 99 1.71 -12.16 -8.22
CA ALA A 99 1.48 -10.85 -8.84
C ALA A 99 1.78 -10.87 -10.35
N ARG A 100 2.91 -11.49 -10.77
CA ARG A 100 3.26 -11.66 -12.20
C ARG A 100 2.22 -12.47 -12.94
N THR A 101 1.79 -13.58 -12.36
CA THR A 101 0.74 -14.44 -12.95
C THR A 101 -0.57 -13.67 -13.16
N LEU A 102 -1.01 -12.95 -12.14
CA LEU A 102 -2.23 -12.13 -12.20
C LEU A 102 -2.11 -10.94 -13.15
N SER A 103 -0.90 -10.52 -13.48
CA SER A 103 -0.63 -9.35 -14.33
C SER A 103 -0.09 -9.72 -15.72
N ALA A 104 -0.30 -10.97 -16.18
CA ALA A 104 0.19 -11.43 -17.49
C ALA A 104 -0.32 -10.59 -18.69
N SER A 105 -1.46 -9.91 -18.55
CA SER A 105 -2.06 -9.02 -19.57
C SER A 105 -1.70 -7.53 -19.36
N TYR A 106 -0.76 -7.23 -18.48
CA TYR A 106 -0.34 -5.86 -18.11
C TYR A 106 1.15 -5.63 -18.40
N PRO A 107 1.56 -5.49 -19.66
CA PRO A 107 2.96 -5.30 -20.02
C PRO A 107 3.56 -3.99 -19.49
N GLU A 108 2.73 -3.04 -19.04
CA GLU A 108 3.14 -1.79 -18.40
C GLU A 108 3.74 -1.99 -17.01
N ILE A 109 3.53 -3.18 -16.39
CA ILE A 109 3.96 -3.46 -15.01
C ILE A 109 5.18 -4.36 -15.00
N SER A 110 6.24 -3.91 -14.35
CA SER A 110 7.44 -4.71 -14.06
C SER A 110 7.56 -4.97 -12.56
N TYR A 111 7.80 -6.23 -12.17
CA TYR A 111 7.92 -6.66 -10.78
C TYR A 111 9.35 -7.01 -10.42
N PHE A 112 9.83 -6.54 -9.26
CA PHE A 112 11.16 -6.88 -8.77
C PHE A 112 11.17 -7.05 -7.24
N GLU A 113 12.02 -7.96 -6.78
CA GLU A 113 12.19 -8.26 -5.35
C GLU A 113 13.14 -7.25 -4.73
N ALA A 114 12.66 -6.53 -3.71
CA ALA A 114 13.47 -5.62 -2.92
C ALA A 114 12.83 -5.32 -1.57
N ASN A 115 13.67 -5.07 -0.56
CA ASN A 115 13.25 -4.52 0.72
C ASN A 115 13.17 -2.99 0.61
N VAL A 116 12.01 -2.41 0.89
CA VAL A 116 11.81 -0.96 0.80
C VAL A 116 12.72 -0.15 1.72
N LEU A 117 13.15 -0.72 2.85
CA LEU A 117 14.07 -0.06 3.79
C LEU A 117 15.50 0.05 3.25
N GLU A 118 15.88 -0.82 2.32
CA GLU A 118 17.22 -0.89 1.72
C GLU A 118 17.23 -0.39 0.27
N PHE A 119 16.04 -0.07 -0.25
CA PHE A 119 15.87 0.27 -1.66
C PHE A 119 16.43 1.65 -1.97
N GLN A 120 17.45 1.69 -2.83
CA GLN A 120 18.12 2.90 -3.31
C GLN A 120 18.13 2.90 -4.84
N PRO A 121 17.07 3.36 -5.49
CA PRO A 121 17.02 3.41 -6.95
C PRO A 121 17.91 4.51 -7.51
N ALA A 122 18.44 4.28 -8.70
CA ALA A 122 19.20 5.28 -9.45
C ALA A 122 18.29 6.37 -10.06
N ASP A 123 17.00 6.10 -10.18
CA ASP A 123 16.02 6.95 -10.88
C ASP A 123 14.91 7.45 -9.96
N CYS A 124 14.38 8.62 -10.29
CA CYS A 124 13.13 9.12 -9.67
C CYS A 124 11.92 8.81 -10.57
N TYR A 125 10.74 8.82 -9.94
CA TYR A 125 9.45 8.53 -10.55
C TYR A 125 8.53 9.76 -10.49
N ASP A 126 7.58 9.85 -11.41
CA ASP A 126 6.57 10.92 -11.36
C ASP A 126 5.61 10.70 -10.18
N ILE A 127 5.25 9.44 -9.92
CA ILE A 127 4.36 9.06 -8.80
C ILE A 127 5.02 7.95 -7.99
N VAL A 128 5.05 8.13 -6.67
CA VAL A 128 5.44 7.10 -5.70
C VAL A 128 4.22 6.72 -4.86
N LEU A 129 3.94 5.44 -4.82
CA LEU A 129 2.85 4.86 -4.04
C LEU A 129 3.41 3.98 -2.93
N CYS A 130 2.77 4.04 -1.76
CA CYS A 130 2.98 3.13 -0.64
C CYS A 130 1.62 2.89 0.00
N SER A 131 1.02 1.73 -0.31
CA SER A 131 -0.37 1.48 0.03
C SER A 131 -0.54 0.27 0.94
N LEU A 132 -1.17 0.48 2.11
CA LEU A 132 -1.52 -0.57 3.08
C LEU A 132 -0.32 -1.38 3.59
N VAL A 133 0.80 -0.72 3.79
CA VAL A 133 2.03 -1.37 4.26
C VAL A 133 2.71 -0.61 5.39
N LEU A 134 2.50 0.70 5.54
CA LEU A 134 3.25 1.48 6.52
C LEU A 134 3.03 0.98 7.96
N HIS A 135 1.88 0.39 8.26
CA HIS A 135 1.57 -0.19 9.56
C HIS A 135 2.40 -1.44 9.91
N HIS A 136 3.11 -2.06 8.96
CA HIS A 136 4.04 -3.18 9.19
C HIS A 136 5.37 -2.74 9.80
N PHE A 137 5.67 -1.44 9.82
CA PHE A 137 6.96 -0.91 10.24
C PHE A 137 6.94 -0.35 11.67
N SER A 138 8.10 -0.32 12.32
CA SER A 138 8.32 0.47 13.53
C SER A 138 8.10 1.95 13.25
N ASP A 139 8.09 2.81 14.28
CA ASP A 139 7.99 4.25 14.07
C ASP A 139 9.23 4.79 13.32
N GLU A 140 10.42 4.26 13.62
CA GLU A 140 11.70 4.61 12.98
C GLU A 140 11.74 4.17 11.51
N ASP A 141 11.34 2.93 11.23
CA ASP A 141 11.30 2.39 9.87
C ASP A 141 10.24 3.09 9.03
N ALA A 142 9.08 3.41 9.62
CA ALA A 142 8.04 4.18 8.94
C ALA A 142 8.53 5.58 8.53
N VAL A 143 9.35 6.25 9.35
CA VAL A 143 10.02 7.51 8.98
C VAL A 143 10.98 7.29 7.81
N THR A 144 11.72 6.20 7.81
CA THR A 144 12.64 5.84 6.72
C THR A 144 11.89 5.58 5.41
N VAL A 145 10.78 4.83 5.46
CA VAL A 145 9.91 4.60 4.28
C VAL A 145 9.32 5.92 3.76
N LEU A 146 8.82 6.79 4.64
CA LEU A 146 8.28 8.09 4.23
C LEU A 146 9.35 8.98 3.57
N ARG A 147 10.57 8.97 4.10
CA ARG A 147 11.70 9.69 3.49
C ARG A 147 12.04 9.12 2.12
N CYS A 148 12.16 7.80 2.00
CA CYS A 148 12.36 7.11 0.74
C CYS A 148 11.27 7.50 -0.28
N CYS A 149 9.99 7.51 0.10
CA CYS A 149 8.92 7.95 -0.78
C CYS A 149 9.14 9.37 -1.35
N SER A 150 9.56 10.32 -0.49
CA SER A 150 9.78 11.69 -0.95
C SER A 150 11.03 11.85 -1.82
N GLU A 151 12.10 11.10 -1.54
CA GLU A 151 13.35 11.13 -2.32
C GLU A 151 13.18 10.49 -3.70
N LEU A 152 12.29 9.51 -3.84
CA LEU A 152 12.00 8.82 -5.08
C LEU A 152 11.11 9.61 -6.04
N SER A 153 10.38 10.59 -5.56
CA SER A 153 9.34 11.25 -6.34
C SER A 153 9.79 12.59 -6.92
N ARG A 154 9.35 12.82 -8.16
CA ARG A 154 9.51 14.13 -8.84
C ARG A 154 8.26 14.99 -8.73
N LYS A 155 7.07 14.39 -8.59
CA LYS A 155 5.80 15.14 -8.66
C LYS A 155 4.83 14.76 -7.54
N PHE A 156 4.61 13.47 -7.30
CA PHE A 156 3.54 13.04 -6.43
C PHE A 156 3.93 11.86 -5.54
N VAL A 157 3.63 11.94 -4.26
CA VAL A 157 3.68 10.80 -3.33
C VAL A 157 2.30 10.56 -2.77
N LEU A 158 1.88 9.31 -2.72
CA LEU A 158 0.71 8.87 -1.98
C LEU A 158 1.09 7.76 -1.01
N VAL A 159 0.91 8.00 0.26
CA VAL A 159 0.88 6.96 1.30
C VAL A 159 -0.55 6.80 1.78
N ALA A 160 -1.15 5.66 1.46
CA ALA A 160 -2.52 5.33 1.81
C ALA A 160 -2.54 4.14 2.76
N ASP A 161 -3.10 4.28 3.96
CA ASP A 161 -3.02 3.22 4.95
C ASP A 161 -4.28 3.13 5.82
N LEU A 162 -4.32 2.07 6.63
CA LEU A 162 -5.27 1.89 7.71
C LEU A 162 -5.13 3.03 8.73
N ARG A 163 -6.23 3.39 9.32
CA ARG A 163 -6.26 4.36 10.43
C ARG A 163 -6.79 3.70 11.69
N ARG A 164 -5.96 3.64 12.73
CA ARG A 164 -6.36 3.09 14.02
C ARG A 164 -7.49 3.90 14.65
N GLY A 165 -8.47 3.18 15.21
CA GLY A 165 -9.56 3.74 15.96
C GLY A 165 -10.40 2.64 16.59
N PHE A 166 -11.03 2.92 17.75
CA PHE A 166 -11.81 1.93 18.48
C PHE A 166 -12.88 1.25 17.62
N LEU A 167 -13.70 2.03 16.93
CA LEU A 167 -14.75 1.49 16.04
C LEU A 167 -14.18 0.70 14.85
N ALA A 168 -13.04 1.12 14.33
CA ALA A 168 -12.35 0.40 13.25
C ALA A 168 -11.89 -0.98 13.71
N THR A 169 -11.21 -1.04 14.84
CA THR A 169 -10.74 -2.30 15.42
C THR A 169 -11.89 -3.23 15.76
N ALA A 170 -12.94 -2.72 16.41
CA ALA A 170 -14.15 -3.51 16.71
C ALA A 170 -14.82 -4.03 15.42
N GLY A 171 -14.91 -3.19 14.38
CA GLY A 171 -15.45 -3.57 13.07
C GLY A 171 -14.65 -4.68 12.40
N VAL A 172 -13.31 -4.63 12.43
CA VAL A 172 -12.44 -5.69 11.88
C VAL A 172 -12.64 -7.00 12.65
N HIS A 173 -12.71 -6.97 13.99
CA HIS A 173 -12.97 -8.16 14.77
C HIS A 173 -14.32 -8.80 14.45
N LEU A 174 -15.38 -8.00 14.31
CA LEU A 174 -16.71 -8.48 13.93
C LEU A 174 -16.72 -9.06 12.52
N LEU A 175 -16.15 -8.34 11.54
CA LEU A 175 -16.08 -8.76 10.16
C LEU A 175 -15.32 -10.08 10.00
N THR A 176 -14.15 -10.20 10.65
CA THR A 176 -13.34 -11.41 10.60
C THR A 176 -13.95 -12.57 11.38
N ALA A 177 -14.84 -12.32 12.35
CA ALA A 177 -15.56 -13.36 13.04
C ALA A 177 -16.73 -13.93 12.23
N LEU A 178 -17.39 -13.09 11.41
CA LEU A 178 -18.62 -13.45 10.70
C LEU A 178 -18.41 -13.86 9.25
N ILE A 179 -17.43 -13.28 8.56
CA ILE A 179 -17.28 -13.43 7.10
C ILE A 179 -16.04 -14.22 6.74
N PHE A 180 -14.90 -13.92 7.35
CA PHE A 180 -13.64 -14.57 7.00
C PHE A 180 -13.32 -15.70 7.97
N HIS A 181 -13.39 -16.94 7.46
CA HIS A 181 -13.12 -18.15 8.25
C HIS A 181 -11.65 -18.59 8.16
N GLU A 182 -10.91 -18.10 7.15
CA GLU A 182 -9.51 -18.43 6.94
C GLU A 182 -8.63 -17.89 8.10
N PRO A 183 -7.82 -18.75 8.73
CA PRO A 183 -7.00 -18.36 9.88
C PRO A 183 -6.02 -17.22 9.56
N MET A 184 -5.37 -17.26 8.38
CA MET A 184 -4.41 -16.26 7.92
C MET A 184 -5.08 -14.89 7.81
N THR A 185 -6.14 -14.76 7.02
CA THR A 185 -6.89 -13.50 6.82
C THR A 185 -7.40 -12.93 8.16
N ARG A 186 -7.89 -13.79 9.07
CA ARG A 186 -8.37 -13.35 10.39
C ARG A 186 -7.27 -12.79 11.26
N TYR A 187 -6.14 -13.49 11.31
CA TYR A 187 -4.99 -13.11 12.11
C TYR A 187 -4.41 -11.81 11.59
N ASP A 188 -4.09 -11.74 10.30
CA ASP A 188 -3.44 -10.61 9.67
C ASP A 188 -4.31 -9.34 9.71
N ALA A 189 -5.61 -9.42 9.39
CA ALA A 189 -6.50 -8.28 9.47
C ALA A 189 -6.62 -7.67 10.89
N ARG A 190 -6.61 -8.49 11.93
CA ARG A 190 -6.65 -8.03 13.32
C ARG A 190 -5.34 -7.40 13.75
N LEU A 191 -4.23 -8.00 13.33
CA LEU A 191 -2.89 -7.52 13.62
C LEU A 191 -2.66 -6.16 12.93
N SER A 192 -2.97 -6.04 11.63
CA SER A 192 -2.91 -4.79 10.87
C SER A 192 -3.72 -3.68 11.53
N ALA A 193 -4.97 -3.98 11.97
CA ALA A 193 -5.81 -2.99 12.65
C ALA A 193 -5.22 -2.49 13.97
N ALA A 194 -4.52 -3.35 14.72
CA ALA A 194 -3.86 -3.01 15.98
C ALA A 194 -2.58 -2.19 15.76
N ARG A 195 -1.87 -2.46 14.66
CA ARG A 195 -0.61 -1.82 14.25
C ARG A 195 -0.80 -0.49 13.51
N ALA A 196 -1.96 -0.28 12.90
CA ALA A 196 -2.25 0.92 12.14
C ALA A 196 -1.93 2.19 12.93
N PHE A 197 -1.38 3.19 12.26
CA PHE A 197 -1.14 4.50 12.86
C PHE A 197 -2.44 5.27 13.03
N SER A 198 -2.56 6.02 14.12
CA SER A 198 -3.60 7.04 14.26
C SER A 198 -3.29 8.23 13.35
N PHE A 199 -4.30 9.08 13.11
CA PHE A 199 -4.13 10.27 12.30
C PHE A 199 -3.00 11.20 12.81
N LYS A 200 -2.91 11.38 14.14
CA LYS A 200 -1.87 12.23 14.73
C LYS A 200 -0.48 11.61 14.69
N GLU A 201 -0.38 10.28 14.83
CA GLU A 201 0.90 9.58 14.73
C GLU A 201 1.46 9.67 13.32
N LEU A 202 0.65 9.42 12.29
CA LEU A 202 1.11 9.52 10.90
C LEU A 202 1.54 10.94 10.53
N ASP A 203 0.84 11.98 10.99
CA ASP A 203 1.26 13.38 10.82
C ASP A 203 2.63 13.65 11.46
N LYS A 204 2.84 13.14 12.68
CA LYS A 204 4.13 13.28 13.37
C LYS A 204 5.27 12.59 12.62
N LEU A 205 5.04 11.35 12.14
CA LEU A 205 6.06 10.59 11.39
C LEU A 205 6.44 11.28 10.08
N ALA A 206 5.47 11.84 9.36
CA ALA A 206 5.75 12.58 8.14
C ALA A 206 6.62 13.82 8.40
N ARG A 207 6.35 14.57 9.46
CA ARG A 207 7.21 15.70 9.87
C ARG A 207 8.61 15.23 10.26
N GLN A 208 8.74 14.11 10.95
CA GLN A 208 10.04 13.51 11.28
C GLN A 208 10.80 13.02 10.03
N ALA A 209 10.09 12.60 8.99
CA ALA A 209 10.66 12.29 7.69
C ALA A 209 11.09 13.52 6.87
N GLY A 210 10.83 14.73 7.37
CA GLY A 210 11.16 15.99 6.71
C GLY A 210 10.08 16.53 5.79
N TRP A 211 8.89 15.92 5.76
CA TRP A 211 7.81 16.38 4.91
C TRP A 211 7.26 17.73 5.37
N GLN A 212 7.14 18.66 4.42
CA GLN A 212 6.54 19.97 4.62
C GLN A 212 5.43 20.17 3.60
N ASN A 213 4.44 20.99 3.93
CA ASN A 213 3.31 21.32 3.03
C ASN A 213 2.59 20.09 2.44
N PHE A 214 2.51 19.01 3.21
CA PHE A 214 1.85 17.79 2.80
C PHE A 214 0.34 17.82 3.09
N GLY A 215 -0.44 17.16 2.25
CA GLY A 215 -1.85 16.91 2.51
C GLY A 215 -2.05 15.71 3.44
N HIS A 216 -3.03 15.75 4.33
CA HIS A 216 -3.40 14.62 5.20
C HIS A 216 -4.91 14.58 5.40
N LYS A 217 -5.55 13.47 5.06
CA LYS A 217 -7.02 13.33 5.10
C LYS A 217 -7.47 11.97 5.60
N LYS A 218 -8.57 11.98 6.34
CA LYS A 218 -9.29 10.77 6.75
C LYS A 218 -10.27 10.37 5.66
N PHE A 219 -10.33 9.07 5.36
CA PHE A 219 -11.28 8.49 4.44
C PHE A 219 -12.24 7.54 5.16
N ARG A 220 -13.29 7.09 4.45
CA ARG A 220 -14.26 6.14 4.98
C ARG A 220 -13.59 4.79 5.30
N PHE A 221 -14.26 3.96 6.09
CA PHE A 221 -13.80 2.62 6.47
C PHE A 221 -12.42 2.60 7.10
N ALA A 222 -12.18 3.57 8.02
CA ALA A 222 -10.91 3.66 8.74
C ALA A 222 -9.66 3.67 7.83
N ARG A 223 -9.73 4.39 6.73
CA ARG A 223 -8.58 4.70 5.87
C ARG A 223 -8.11 6.13 6.13
N GLN A 224 -6.85 6.37 5.85
CA GLN A 224 -6.22 7.69 5.80
C GLN A 224 -5.24 7.74 4.65
N ALA A 225 -4.98 8.94 4.16
CA ALA A 225 -3.92 9.19 3.20
C ALA A 225 -3.14 10.42 3.58
N ILE A 226 -1.84 10.37 3.35
CA ILE A 226 -0.92 11.48 3.41
C ILE A 226 -0.22 11.56 2.06
N TRP A 227 -0.03 12.78 1.53
CA TRP A 227 0.52 12.95 0.20
C TRP A 227 1.34 14.21 0.04
N LEU A 228 2.26 14.18 -0.92
CA LEU A 228 3.02 15.32 -1.40
C LEU A 228 2.65 15.60 -2.86
N GLU A 229 2.60 16.87 -3.21
CA GLU A 229 2.46 17.37 -4.57
C GLU A 229 3.51 18.46 -4.74
N TRP A 230 4.40 18.30 -5.71
CA TRP A 230 5.37 19.33 -6.09
C TRP A 230 4.92 19.95 -7.41
N ASP A 231 5.07 21.26 -7.50
CA ASP A 231 4.79 22.07 -8.70
C ASP A 231 5.80 21.80 -9.83
#